data_d2b5c5c3c89269927021d3212fad599d
#
_entry.id   d2b5c5c3c89269927021d3212fad599d
#
_cell.length_a   1.000
_cell.length_b   1.000
_cell.length_c   1.000
_cell.angle_alpha   90.00
_cell.angle_beta   90.00
_cell.angle_gamma   90.00
#
_symmetry.space_group_name_H-M   'P 1'
#
loop_
_entity.id
_entity.type
_entity.pdbx_description
1 polymer ?
#
loop_
_entity_poly.entity_id
_entity_poly.type
_entity_poly.pdbx_seq_one_letter_code
_entity_poly.pdbx_strand_id
1 'polypeptide(L)'
;MSSTLHRRITAPLVLLTITGLALAGCSPSGNGATDKGPGDAGEADGVVTIYGTIADTEAELLDKSWADWEKENNIDIKYESSKEFEAQISIRAQGGKAPDLAIFPQPGLLADLASRDFVQPAPKAVADNAKKYWSEDWAAYATTGGTLYGAPLMASVKGYIWYSPKQFKDWGVEVPTTWDELLAVTKTIQEKTGKAPWCAGFGSDAASGWPGTDWVEDLVLRQAGPETYDDWVTNKTKFSDPAIKKAFDSVGEILLNPKYVNAGLGDVKSINATPFGDAARVVGNGTCPMTHQASFFDGFLTDPKNGNATVGPDADVWAFITPPIEAGAGQAVTGGGEIVAAFSNDADTQKVQEYLSSPEWANSRVKLGGVISANNGLDPKNASSPILEDAIKVLTDPDTTFRFDASDLMPGVVGTGSFFKGMVDWVNGTPTDDVLKTIDASWPSN
;
A
#
# COMPACT_ATOMS: atom_id res chain seq x y z
N MET A 1 26.98 3.82 -63.28
CA MET A 1 26.03 3.36 -64.32
C MET A 1 24.69 3.37 -63.66
N SER A 2 23.96 4.43 -63.85
CA SER A 2 22.74 4.60 -64.69
C SER A 2 21.55 3.90 -64.06
N SER A 3 20.37 4.45 -63.85
CA SER A 3 19.76 5.74 -64.28
C SER A 3 18.43 5.93 -63.52
N THR A 4 18.16 7.15 -63.20
CA THR A 4 16.87 7.82 -62.88
C THR A 4 15.66 7.31 -63.67
N LEU A 5 14.48 7.35 -63.03
CA LEU A 5 13.26 7.83 -63.73
C LEU A 5 12.25 8.46 -62.74
N HIS A 6 12.04 9.76 -62.97
CA HIS A 6 10.96 10.58 -62.41
C HIS A 6 9.65 10.27 -63.13
N ARG A 7 8.54 10.21 -62.46
CA ARG A 7 7.22 10.42 -63.06
C ARG A 7 6.37 11.33 -62.16
N ARG A 8 6.24 12.58 -62.60
CA ARG A 8 5.19 13.52 -62.16
C ARG A 8 3.88 13.16 -62.87
N ILE A 9 2.78 13.18 -62.14
CA ILE A 9 1.44 13.31 -62.77
C ILE A 9 0.67 14.33 -61.94
N THR A 10 0.16 15.30 -62.65
CA THR A 10 -0.55 16.52 -62.31
C THR A 10 -2.03 16.24 -61.94
N ALA A 11 -2.57 17.10 -61.07
CA ALA A 11 -4.00 17.21 -60.74
C ALA A 11 -4.90 17.64 -61.91
N PRO A 12 -6.20 17.44 -61.81
CA PRO A 12 -7.05 18.60 -61.99
C PRO A 12 -8.09 18.84 -60.88
N LEU A 13 -8.24 20.11 -60.60
CA LEU A 13 -9.25 20.80 -59.85
C LEU A 13 -10.62 20.64 -60.54
N VAL A 14 -11.65 20.21 -59.82
CA VAL A 14 -13.05 20.38 -60.29
C VAL A 14 -13.84 21.07 -59.19
N LEU A 15 -14.23 22.30 -59.50
CA LEU A 15 -15.22 23.12 -58.81
C LEU A 15 -16.58 22.67 -59.23
N LEU A 16 -17.50 22.33 -58.27
CA LEU A 16 -18.91 22.36 -58.57
C LEU A 16 -19.74 22.87 -57.40
N THR A 17 -20.65 23.68 -57.76
CA THR A 17 -21.46 24.67 -57.04
C THR A 17 -22.60 24.03 -56.21
N ILE A 18 -22.97 24.79 -55.22
CA ILE A 18 -24.04 24.71 -54.23
C ILE A 18 -25.44 24.59 -54.88
N THR A 19 -26.28 23.72 -54.36
CA THR A 19 -27.73 23.96 -54.32
C THR A 19 -28.31 23.37 -53.02
N GLY A 20 -28.91 24.17 -52.21
CA GLY A 20 -29.58 23.79 -50.97
C GLY A 20 -30.94 23.14 -51.21
N LEU A 21 -31.27 22.16 -50.38
CA LEU A 21 -32.63 21.75 -50.09
C LEU A 21 -32.78 21.41 -48.61
N ALA A 22 -33.60 22.14 -47.92
CA ALA A 22 -34.02 21.85 -46.55
C ALA A 22 -35.07 20.71 -46.62
N LEU A 23 -34.79 19.61 -45.88
CA LEU A 23 -35.82 18.63 -45.54
C LEU A 23 -35.64 18.24 -44.06
N ALA A 24 -36.69 18.54 -43.33
CA ALA A 24 -36.90 18.07 -41.97
C ALA A 24 -37.08 16.54 -41.97
N GLY A 25 -36.31 15.81 -41.18
CA GLY A 25 -36.40 14.37 -41.04
C GLY A 25 -35.92 13.91 -39.69
N CYS A 26 -36.77 13.26 -38.95
CA CYS A 26 -36.63 12.72 -37.60
C CYS A 26 -35.29 12.02 -37.31
N SER A 27 -34.74 12.35 -36.17
CA SER A 27 -33.57 11.65 -35.58
C SER A 27 -33.95 10.29 -35.04
N PRO A 28 -33.11 9.24 -35.26
CA PRO A 28 -33.03 8.13 -34.33
C PRO A 28 -32.02 8.48 -33.22
N SER A 29 -32.40 8.18 -32.00
CA SER A 29 -31.56 8.27 -30.81
C SER A 29 -30.22 7.54 -31.02
N GLY A 30 -29.13 8.31 -31.12
CA GLY A 30 -27.80 7.80 -30.99
C GLY A 30 -27.31 8.11 -29.57
N ASN A 31 -26.91 7.09 -28.83
CA ASN A 31 -26.18 7.22 -27.56
C ASN A 31 -24.95 8.12 -27.76
N GLY A 32 -25.09 9.39 -27.45
CA GLY A 32 -23.95 10.27 -27.26
C GLY A 32 -23.34 9.96 -25.88
N ALA A 33 -22.11 9.49 -25.86
CA ALA A 33 -21.31 9.57 -24.64
C ALA A 33 -21.24 11.05 -24.24
N THR A 34 -21.94 11.39 -23.19
CA THR A 34 -21.83 12.73 -22.57
C THR A 34 -20.47 12.82 -21.93
N ASP A 35 -19.68 13.75 -22.41
CA ASP A 35 -18.42 14.19 -21.79
C ASP A 35 -18.79 14.76 -20.41
N LYS A 36 -18.65 13.94 -19.36
CA LYS A 36 -18.96 14.33 -17.99
C LYS A 36 -17.77 15.17 -17.50
N GLY A 37 -17.98 16.46 -17.36
CA GLY A 37 -17.04 17.35 -16.68
C GLY A 37 -16.95 17.00 -15.19
N PRO A 38 -15.87 17.42 -14.49
CA PRO A 38 -15.75 17.22 -13.06
C PRO A 38 -16.92 17.93 -12.35
N GLY A 39 -17.79 17.18 -11.68
CA GLY A 39 -18.89 17.69 -10.86
C GLY A 39 -20.33 17.40 -11.34
N ASP A 40 -20.55 16.74 -12.48
CA ASP A 40 -21.90 16.27 -12.85
C ASP A 40 -22.22 15.00 -12.05
N ALA A 41 -23.23 15.08 -11.16
CA ALA A 41 -23.82 13.93 -10.52
C ALA A 41 -24.40 13.02 -11.62
N GLY A 42 -23.78 11.87 -11.86
CA GLY A 42 -24.31 10.86 -12.79
C GLY A 42 -25.65 10.34 -12.30
N GLU A 43 -26.48 9.85 -13.23
CA GLU A 43 -27.65 9.06 -12.84
C GLU A 43 -27.20 7.74 -12.24
N ALA A 44 -27.82 7.32 -11.12
CA ALA A 44 -27.62 6.01 -10.54
C ALA A 44 -28.02 4.94 -11.56
N ASP A 45 -27.09 4.07 -11.93
CA ASP A 45 -27.29 3.02 -12.93
C ASP A 45 -27.19 1.59 -12.35
N GLY A 46 -27.01 1.49 -11.04
CA GLY A 46 -26.88 0.23 -10.31
C GLY A 46 -25.50 -0.41 -10.41
N VAL A 47 -24.48 0.31 -10.90
CA VAL A 47 -23.10 -0.18 -11.04
C VAL A 47 -22.14 0.82 -10.42
N VAL A 48 -21.19 0.35 -9.62
CA VAL A 48 -20.11 1.17 -9.05
C VAL A 48 -18.77 0.51 -9.34
N THR A 49 -17.91 1.21 -10.06
CA THR A 49 -16.57 0.76 -10.39
C THR A 49 -15.57 1.17 -9.29
N ILE A 50 -14.74 0.25 -8.83
CA ILE A 50 -13.68 0.51 -7.84
C ILE A 50 -12.35 0.07 -8.44
N TYR A 51 -11.31 0.91 -8.31
CA TYR A 51 -9.95 0.61 -8.75
C TYR A 51 -8.97 0.67 -7.58
N GLY A 52 -8.06 -0.29 -7.48
CA GLY A 52 -7.10 -0.36 -6.37
C GLY A 52 -5.93 -1.32 -6.61
N THR A 53 -5.05 -1.40 -5.62
CA THR A 53 -3.85 -2.26 -5.64
C THR A 53 -4.09 -3.68 -5.13
N ILE A 54 -5.17 -3.90 -4.39
CA ILE A 54 -5.49 -5.18 -3.75
C ILE A 54 -5.67 -6.25 -4.82
N ALA A 55 -4.89 -7.32 -4.78
CA ALA A 55 -4.81 -8.30 -5.84
C ALA A 55 -4.93 -9.75 -5.33
N ASP A 56 -4.98 -10.68 -6.26
CA ASP A 56 -4.94 -12.12 -5.99
C ASP A 56 -6.01 -12.56 -4.96
N THR A 57 -5.63 -13.34 -3.97
CA THR A 57 -6.53 -13.87 -2.92
C THR A 57 -7.18 -12.75 -2.08
N GLU A 58 -6.47 -11.63 -1.86
CA GLU A 58 -7.05 -10.50 -1.12
C GLU A 58 -8.19 -9.82 -1.90
N ALA A 59 -8.07 -9.72 -3.22
CA ALA A 59 -9.16 -9.21 -4.07
C ALA A 59 -10.39 -10.12 -4.04
N GLU A 60 -10.19 -11.45 -4.04
CA GLU A 60 -11.30 -12.42 -3.89
C GLU A 60 -12.01 -12.24 -2.53
N LEU A 61 -11.26 -11.95 -1.46
CA LEU A 61 -11.84 -11.69 -0.14
C LEU A 61 -12.52 -10.32 -0.06
N LEU A 62 -11.99 -9.34 -0.77
CA LEU A 62 -12.60 -8.02 -0.90
C LEU A 62 -13.97 -8.13 -1.58
N ASP A 63 -14.06 -8.80 -2.74
CA ASP A 63 -15.33 -9.06 -3.44
C ASP A 63 -16.35 -9.81 -2.56
N LYS A 64 -15.90 -10.81 -1.81
CA LYS A 64 -16.77 -11.54 -0.87
C LYS A 64 -17.31 -10.66 0.25
N SER A 65 -16.58 -9.61 0.65
CA SER A 65 -16.92 -8.78 1.82
C SER A 65 -18.17 -7.93 1.61
N TRP A 66 -18.54 -7.64 0.37
CA TRP A 66 -19.73 -6.85 0.03
C TRP A 66 -20.81 -7.60 -0.74
N ALA A 67 -20.58 -8.88 -1.09
CA ALA A 67 -21.47 -9.64 -1.97
C ALA A 67 -22.92 -9.78 -1.47
N ASP A 68 -23.16 -9.81 -0.17
CA ASP A 68 -24.52 -9.85 0.40
C ASP A 68 -25.15 -8.44 0.38
N TRP A 69 -24.37 -7.41 0.70
CA TRP A 69 -24.82 -6.03 0.64
C TRP A 69 -25.21 -5.58 -0.79
N GLU A 70 -24.46 -6.02 -1.83
CA GLU A 70 -24.81 -5.80 -3.25
C GLU A 70 -26.21 -6.31 -3.57
N LYS A 71 -26.51 -7.53 -3.16
CA LYS A 71 -27.83 -8.16 -3.41
C LYS A 71 -28.95 -7.40 -2.71
N GLU A 72 -28.72 -6.98 -1.46
CA GLU A 72 -29.72 -6.26 -0.65
C GLU A 72 -29.97 -4.85 -1.18
N ASN A 73 -28.96 -4.22 -1.77
CA ASN A 73 -29.03 -2.85 -2.27
C ASN A 73 -29.24 -2.75 -3.78
N ASN A 74 -29.19 -3.85 -4.52
CA ASN A 74 -29.31 -3.91 -5.97
C ASN A 74 -28.28 -3.00 -6.66
N ILE A 75 -27.03 -3.01 -6.17
CA ILE A 75 -25.86 -2.32 -6.73
C ILE A 75 -24.81 -3.37 -7.03
N ASP A 76 -24.24 -3.34 -8.23
CA ASP A 76 -23.16 -4.24 -8.70
C ASP A 76 -21.82 -3.51 -8.53
N ILE A 77 -20.98 -3.96 -7.60
CA ILE A 77 -19.64 -3.38 -7.34
C ILE A 77 -18.61 -4.13 -8.19
N LYS A 78 -17.94 -3.40 -9.08
CA LYS A 78 -16.92 -3.95 -9.98
C LYS A 78 -15.53 -3.50 -9.56
N TYR A 79 -14.82 -4.38 -8.90
CA TYR A 79 -13.44 -4.12 -8.50
C TYR A 79 -12.45 -4.46 -9.62
N GLU A 80 -11.65 -3.49 -10.02
CA GLU A 80 -10.50 -3.65 -10.91
C GLU A 80 -9.21 -3.59 -10.10
N SER A 81 -8.47 -4.69 -10.05
CA SER A 81 -7.17 -4.78 -9.40
C SER A 81 -6.03 -4.42 -10.35
N SER A 82 -5.05 -3.64 -9.89
CA SER A 82 -3.86 -3.37 -10.70
C SER A 82 -2.63 -3.04 -9.83
N LYS A 83 -1.55 -3.73 -10.08
CA LYS A 83 -0.23 -3.41 -9.51
C LYS A 83 0.42 -2.16 -10.12
N GLU A 84 -0.23 -1.56 -11.14
CA GLU A 84 0.16 -0.30 -11.77
C GLU A 84 -0.70 0.88 -11.25
N PHE A 85 -1.41 0.71 -10.13
CA PHE A 85 -2.38 1.66 -9.60
C PHE A 85 -1.79 3.07 -9.45
N GLU A 86 -0.65 3.19 -8.77
CA GLU A 86 -0.01 4.48 -8.47
C GLU A 86 0.35 5.24 -9.75
N ALA A 87 0.84 4.53 -10.77
CA ALA A 87 1.17 5.12 -12.05
C ALA A 87 -0.06 5.47 -12.89
N GLN A 88 -1.13 4.67 -12.79
CA GLN A 88 -2.28 4.77 -13.69
C GLN A 88 -3.40 5.65 -13.18
N ILE A 89 -3.62 5.76 -11.87
CA ILE A 89 -4.78 6.50 -11.33
C ILE A 89 -4.74 7.98 -11.73
N SER A 90 -3.57 8.62 -11.65
CA SER A 90 -3.40 10.02 -12.09
C SER A 90 -3.63 10.21 -13.59
N ILE A 91 -3.20 9.25 -14.42
CA ILE A 91 -3.41 9.27 -15.87
C ILE A 91 -4.89 9.11 -16.19
N ARG A 92 -5.58 8.18 -15.52
CA ARG A 92 -7.03 7.94 -15.69
C ARG A 92 -7.83 9.18 -15.29
N ALA A 93 -7.50 9.80 -14.16
CA ALA A 93 -8.16 11.02 -13.69
C ALA A 93 -8.01 12.18 -14.69
N GLN A 94 -6.78 12.43 -15.16
CA GLN A 94 -6.51 13.48 -16.17
C GLN A 94 -7.19 13.21 -17.51
N GLY A 95 -7.33 11.93 -17.88
CA GLY A 95 -7.96 11.50 -19.13
C GLY A 95 -9.49 11.40 -19.06
N GLY A 96 -10.14 11.78 -17.93
CA GLY A 96 -11.59 11.67 -17.75
C GLY A 96 -12.08 10.19 -17.73
N LYS A 97 -11.21 9.26 -17.32
CA LYS A 97 -11.48 7.80 -17.26
C LYS A 97 -11.25 7.25 -15.84
N ALA A 98 -11.42 8.10 -14.83
CA ALA A 98 -11.36 7.66 -13.45
C ALA A 98 -12.49 6.66 -13.16
N PRO A 99 -12.29 5.71 -12.22
CA PRO A 99 -13.36 4.89 -11.68
C PRO A 99 -14.35 5.75 -10.86
N ASP A 100 -15.44 5.17 -10.40
CA ASP A 100 -16.34 5.87 -9.47
C ASP A 100 -15.68 6.03 -8.10
N LEU A 101 -15.05 4.98 -7.60
CA LEU A 101 -14.27 4.94 -6.37
C LEU A 101 -12.86 4.43 -6.63
N ALA A 102 -11.91 4.87 -5.82
CA ALA A 102 -10.60 4.22 -5.76
C ALA A 102 -10.21 3.92 -4.30
N ILE A 103 -9.45 2.83 -4.14
CA ILE A 103 -8.88 2.41 -2.87
C ILE A 103 -7.40 2.79 -2.89
N PHE A 104 -7.05 3.80 -2.12
CA PHE A 104 -5.72 4.40 -2.04
C PHE A 104 -4.95 3.85 -0.85
N PRO A 105 -3.84 3.16 -1.04
CA PRO A 105 -2.92 2.87 0.04
C PRO A 105 -2.07 4.10 0.44
N GLN A 106 -1.96 5.11 -0.43
CA GLN A 106 -1.11 6.29 -0.20
C GLN A 106 -1.92 7.57 0.02
N PRO A 107 -2.03 8.07 1.27
CA PRO A 107 -2.63 9.37 1.57
C PRO A 107 -2.00 10.53 0.79
N GLY A 108 -0.68 10.50 0.56
CA GLY A 108 0.02 11.51 -0.21
C GLY A 108 -0.42 11.58 -1.68
N LEU A 109 -0.68 10.44 -2.33
CA LEU A 109 -1.22 10.37 -3.68
C LEU A 109 -2.67 10.88 -3.73
N LEU A 110 -3.49 10.50 -2.74
CA LEU A 110 -4.85 11.02 -2.61
C LEU A 110 -4.84 12.55 -2.45
N ALA A 111 -3.97 13.09 -1.59
CA ALA A 111 -3.84 14.52 -1.36
C ALA A 111 -3.42 15.27 -2.64
N ASP A 112 -2.50 14.74 -3.45
CA ASP A 112 -2.13 15.32 -4.75
C ASP A 112 -3.33 15.40 -5.68
N LEU A 113 -4.09 14.31 -5.85
CA LEU A 113 -5.26 14.29 -6.72
C LEU A 113 -6.39 15.18 -6.22
N ALA A 114 -6.60 15.25 -4.89
CA ALA A 114 -7.58 16.13 -4.27
C ALA A 114 -7.22 17.61 -4.46
N SER A 115 -5.93 17.98 -4.33
CA SER A 115 -5.44 19.36 -4.54
C SER A 115 -5.61 19.84 -5.98
N ARG A 116 -5.80 18.92 -6.92
CA ARG A 116 -6.01 19.15 -8.35
C ARG A 116 -7.47 19.00 -8.79
N ASP A 117 -8.40 18.95 -7.82
CA ASP A 117 -9.85 18.82 -8.03
C ASP A 117 -10.29 17.56 -8.81
N PHE A 118 -9.50 16.49 -8.79
CA PHE A 118 -9.90 15.22 -9.40
C PHE A 118 -10.78 14.36 -8.51
N VAL A 119 -10.65 14.48 -7.18
CA VAL A 119 -11.39 13.69 -6.20
C VAL A 119 -12.52 14.53 -5.60
N GLN A 120 -13.68 13.92 -5.41
CA GLN A 120 -14.84 14.57 -4.82
C GLN A 120 -14.70 14.68 -3.30
N PRO A 121 -15.11 15.78 -2.67
CA PRO A 121 -15.26 15.83 -1.21
C PRO A 121 -16.16 14.69 -0.71
N ALA A 122 -15.79 14.10 0.42
CA ALA A 122 -16.57 13.03 1.02
C ALA A 122 -18.01 13.48 1.32
N PRO A 123 -19.04 12.69 0.96
CA PRO A 123 -20.42 13.03 1.26
C PRO A 123 -20.65 13.02 2.78
N LYS A 124 -21.70 13.73 3.20
CA LYS A 124 -22.01 13.89 4.64
C LYS A 124 -22.07 12.56 5.41
N ALA A 125 -22.65 11.52 4.83
CA ALA A 125 -22.77 10.21 5.46
C ALA A 125 -21.39 9.57 5.74
N VAL A 126 -20.47 9.68 4.79
CA VAL A 126 -19.08 9.23 4.95
C VAL A 126 -18.34 10.07 6.00
N ALA A 127 -18.53 11.38 6.00
CA ALA A 127 -17.93 12.26 7.00
C ALA A 127 -18.48 11.98 8.42
N ASP A 128 -19.75 11.69 8.55
CA ASP A 128 -20.38 11.29 9.82
C ASP A 128 -19.80 9.93 10.31
N ASN A 129 -19.60 8.96 9.42
CA ASN A 129 -18.96 7.67 9.73
C ASN A 129 -17.49 7.89 10.15
N ALA A 130 -16.73 8.68 9.40
CA ALA A 130 -15.34 8.98 9.74
C ALA A 130 -15.23 9.60 11.13
N LYS A 131 -16.06 10.58 11.44
CA LYS A 131 -16.10 11.25 12.74
C LYS A 131 -16.51 10.33 13.89
N LYS A 132 -17.41 9.36 13.65
CA LYS A 132 -18.00 8.53 14.69
C LYS A 132 -17.16 7.28 14.97
N TYR A 133 -16.56 6.70 13.95
CA TYR A 133 -15.98 5.37 14.01
C TYR A 133 -14.47 5.32 13.78
N TRP A 134 -13.83 6.47 13.51
CA TRP A 134 -12.39 6.53 13.30
C TRP A 134 -11.77 7.58 14.24
N SER A 135 -10.51 7.41 14.58
CA SER A 135 -9.78 8.44 15.32
C SER A 135 -9.56 9.69 14.44
N GLU A 136 -9.31 10.83 15.08
CA GLU A 136 -8.97 12.07 14.37
C GLU A 136 -7.71 11.89 13.51
N ASP A 137 -6.71 11.15 14.00
CA ASP A 137 -5.48 10.85 13.27
C ASP A 137 -5.77 10.06 11.99
N TRP A 138 -6.60 9.01 12.07
CA TRP A 138 -6.98 8.24 10.89
C TRP A 138 -7.78 9.07 9.87
N ALA A 139 -8.70 9.90 10.32
CA ALA A 139 -9.46 10.80 9.43
C ALA A 139 -8.56 11.88 8.80
N ALA A 140 -7.50 12.30 9.49
CA ALA A 140 -6.54 13.27 8.98
C ALA A 140 -5.81 12.78 7.72
N TYR A 141 -5.53 11.49 7.59
CA TYR A 141 -4.92 10.91 6.39
C TYR A 141 -5.80 11.00 5.14
N ALA A 142 -7.11 11.17 5.30
CA ALA A 142 -8.04 11.39 4.20
C ALA A 142 -8.43 12.88 4.02
N THR A 143 -7.78 13.80 4.73
CA THR A 143 -8.12 15.22 4.78
C THR A 143 -7.03 16.07 4.14
N THR A 144 -7.39 16.89 3.17
CA THR A 144 -6.49 17.84 2.50
C THR A 144 -7.11 19.23 2.51
N GLY A 145 -6.34 20.25 2.94
CA GLY A 145 -6.82 21.63 3.01
C GLY A 145 -8.04 21.83 3.93
N GLY A 146 -8.22 20.97 4.93
CA GLY A 146 -9.36 20.99 5.84
C GLY A 146 -10.63 20.35 5.30
N THR A 147 -10.58 19.74 4.11
CA THR A 147 -11.69 19.00 3.49
C THR A 147 -11.40 17.50 3.54
N LEU A 148 -12.35 16.71 4.03
CA LEU A 148 -12.31 15.27 3.99
C LEU A 148 -12.68 14.77 2.58
N TYR A 149 -11.85 13.91 1.98
CA TYR A 149 -12.05 13.36 0.64
C TYR A 149 -12.39 11.88 0.61
N GLY A 150 -12.19 11.18 1.70
CA GLY A 150 -12.48 9.76 1.79
C GLY A 150 -12.68 9.30 3.23
N ALA A 151 -12.78 8.01 3.40
CA ALA A 151 -12.76 7.38 4.73
C ALA A 151 -11.70 6.30 4.75
N PRO A 152 -11.02 6.09 5.90
CA PRO A 152 -10.20 4.91 6.08
C PRO A 152 -11.03 3.64 5.85
N LEU A 153 -10.39 2.60 5.32
CA LEU A 153 -11.03 1.36 4.92
C LEU A 153 -10.50 0.18 5.73
N MET A 154 -9.27 -0.19 5.47
CA MET A 154 -8.54 -1.23 6.18
C MET A 154 -7.28 -0.63 6.82
N ALA A 155 -6.62 -1.41 7.66
CA ALA A 155 -5.38 -1.03 8.30
C ALA A 155 -4.43 -2.23 8.36
N SER A 156 -3.14 -1.93 8.51
CA SER A 156 -2.12 -2.91 8.85
C SER A 156 -1.14 -2.33 9.86
N VAL A 157 -0.65 -3.16 10.77
CA VAL A 157 0.51 -2.85 11.59
C VAL A 157 1.73 -3.35 10.84
N LYS A 158 2.70 -2.49 10.62
CA LYS A 158 3.99 -2.81 10.00
C LYS A 158 5.02 -3.16 11.07
N GLY A 159 6.18 -3.65 10.64
CA GLY A 159 7.26 -3.93 11.58
C GLY A 159 7.13 -5.25 12.35
N TYR A 160 6.33 -6.20 11.90
CA TYR A 160 6.39 -7.54 12.45
C TYR A 160 7.60 -8.31 11.92
N ILE A 161 8.27 -9.00 12.82
CA ILE A 161 9.29 -10.00 12.50
C ILE A 161 8.68 -11.37 12.67
N TRP A 162 8.44 -12.04 11.54
CA TRP A 162 7.87 -13.38 11.48
C TRP A 162 8.96 -14.42 11.61
N TYR A 163 8.76 -15.44 12.45
CA TYR A 163 9.79 -16.43 12.80
C TYR A 163 9.15 -17.78 13.14
N SER A 164 9.97 -18.85 13.17
CA SER A 164 9.55 -20.15 13.66
C SER A 164 9.84 -20.31 15.15
N PRO A 165 8.80 -20.37 16.03
CA PRO A 165 9.00 -20.61 17.46
C PRO A 165 9.76 -21.89 17.76
N LYS A 166 9.49 -22.95 16.98
CA LYS A 166 10.20 -24.24 17.10
C LYS A 166 11.69 -24.09 16.82
N GLN A 167 12.06 -23.38 15.75
CA GLN A 167 13.47 -23.20 15.41
C GLN A 167 14.21 -22.34 16.44
N PHE A 168 13.60 -21.29 16.94
CA PHE A 168 14.17 -20.48 18.02
C PHE A 168 14.46 -21.34 19.25
N LYS A 169 13.50 -22.16 19.66
CA LYS A 169 13.68 -23.12 20.76
C LYS A 169 14.81 -24.13 20.48
N ASP A 170 14.84 -24.72 19.29
CA ASP A 170 15.85 -25.71 18.90
C ASP A 170 17.26 -25.09 18.89
N TRP A 171 17.38 -23.81 18.58
CA TRP A 171 18.65 -23.07 18.59
C TRP A 171 18.96 -22.43 19.95
N GLY A 172 18.06 -22.45 20.90
CA GLY A 172 18.22 -21.83 22.21
C GLY A 172 18.38 -20.32 22.11
N VAL A 173 17.59 -19.68 21.24
CA VAL A 173 17.48 -18.22 21.13
C VAL A 173 16.10 -17.79 21.58
N GLU A 174 16.03 -16.65 22.25
CA GLU A 174 14.78 -16.04 22.72
C GLU A 174 14.33 -14.91 21.77
N VAL A 175 13.07 -14.52 21.85
CA VAL A 175 12.57 -13.33 21.16
C VAL A 175 13.29 -12.10 21.71
N PRO A 176 13.97 -11.30 20.85
CA PRO A 176 14.74 -10.14 21.30
C PRO A 176 13.82 -9.02 21.80
N THR A 177 14.29 -8.30 22.82
CA THR A 177 13.59 -7.16 23.43
C THR A 177 14.21 -5.81 23.08
N THR A 178 15.38 -5.82 22.41
CA THR A 178 16.05 -4.64 21.87
C THR A 178 16.61 -4.91 20.48
N TRP A 179 16.91 -3.86 19.72
CA TRP A 179 17.56 -3.98 18.41
C TRP A 179 18.92 -4.68 18.48
N ASP A 180 19.72 -4.37 19.48
CA ASP A 180 21.02 -5.01 19.67
C ASP A 180 20.88 -6.51 19.94
N GLU A 181 19.86 -6.92 20.69
CA GLU A 181 19.55 -8.34 20.89
C GLU A 181 19.08 -9.00 19.57
N LEU A 182 18.32 -8.29 18.73
CA LEU A 182 17.93 -8.79 17.40
C LEU A 182 19.16 -9.06 16.51
N LEU A 183 20.13 -8.15 16.51
CA LEU A 183 21.41 -8.34 15.82
C LEU A 183 22.20 -9.53 16.40
N ALA A 184 22.19 -9.69 17.73
CA ALA A 184 22.84 -10.84 18.39
C ALA A 184 22.15 -12.17 18.04
N VAL A 185 20.81 -12.21 17.99
CA VAL A 185 20.03 -13.38 17.53
C VAL A 185 20.35 -13.68 16.08
N THR A 186 20.34 -12.68 15.19
CA THR A 186 20.73 -12.80 13.78
C THR A 186 22.10 -13.46 13.62
N LYS A 187 23.10 -12.96 14.32
CA LYS A 187 24.46 -13.52 14.30
C LYS A 187 24.47 -14.95 14.84
N THR A 188 23.81 -15.21 15.96
CA THR A 188 23.77 -16.53 16.59
C THR A 188 23.16 -17.58 15.68
N ILE A 189 22.06 -17.25 15.00
CA ILE A 189 21.43 -18.16 14.03
C ILE A 189 22.40 -18.49 12.88
N GLN A 190 23.05 -17.46 12.32
CA GLN A 190 24.00 -17.64 11.23
C GLN A 190 25.19 -18.51 11.66
N GLU A 191 25.77 -18.28 12.83
CA GLU A 191 26.90 -19.03 13.36
C GLU A 191 26.53 -20.50 13.67
N LYS A 192 25.35 -20.75 14.24
CA LYS A 192 24.89 -22.10 14.59
C LYS A 192 24.48 -22.94 13.38
N THR A 193 23.85 -22.29 12.40
CA THR A 193 23.22 -23.02 11.28
C THR A 193 24.04 -22.96 9.99
N GLY A 194 24.94 -22.00 9.86
CA GLY A 194 25.62 -21.67 8.60
C GLY A 194 24.71 -21.12 7.50
N LYS A 195 23.42 -20.86 7.82
CA LYS A 195 22.43 -20.33 6.88
C LYS A 195 22.19 -18.84 7.13
N ALA A 196 21.71 -18.16 6.11
CA ALA A 196 21.26 -16.79 6.26
C ALA A 196 20.02 -16.73 7.18
N PRO A 197 20.00 -15.85 8.20
CA PRO A 197 18.87 -15.76 9.14
C PRO A 197 17.62 -15.09 8.58
N TRP A 198 17.76 -14.31 7.51
CA TRP A 198 16.69 -13.48 6.96
C TRP A 198 16.37 -13.84 5.52
N CYS A 199 15.13 -13.56 5.14
CA CYS A 199 14.71 -13.49 3.75
C CYS A 199 13.85 -12.23 3.55
N ALA A 200 13.97 -11.65 2.37
CA ALA A 200 13.24 -10.47 1.97
C ALA A 200 12.94 -10.51 0.47
N GLY A 201 11.85 -9.92 0.07
CA GLY A 201 11.48 -9.67 -1.31
C GLY A 201 10.96 -8.25 -1.46
N PHE A 202 11.46 -7.51 -2.44
CA PHE A 202 11.04 -6.14 -2.75
C PHE A 202 10.21 -6.07 -4.02
N GLY A 203 10.07 -7.19 -4.75
CA GLY A 203 9.34 -7.26 -5.99
C GLY A 203 7.85 -7.04 -5.80
N SER A 204 7.31 -6.00 -6.44
CA SER A 204 5.89 -5.64 -6.50
C SER A 204 5.59 -4.83 -7.76
N ASP A 205 6.08 -5.28 -8.91
CA ASP A 205 5.96 -4.61 -10.21
C ASP A 205 6.32 -3.11 -10.13
N ALA A 206 5.39 -2.19 -10.43
CA ALA A 206 5.64 -0.75 -10.39
C ALA A 206 5.93 -0.22 -8.97
N ALA A 207 5.41 -0.88 -7.94
CA ALA A 207 5.64 -0.52 -6.54
C ALA A 207 6.85 -1.22 -5.91
N SER A 208 7.70 -1.90 -6.70
CA SER A 208 8.88 -2.59 -6.17
C SER A 208 9.75 -1.65 -5.33
N GLY A 209 10.14 -2.11 -4.15
CA GLY A 209 10.91 -1.34 -3.18
C GLY A 209 10.14 -1.00 -1.89
N TRP A 210 8.79 -0.99 -1.92
CA TRP A 210 7.99 -0.69 -0.73
C TRP A 210 8.32 -1.55 0.51
N PRO A 211 8.62 -2.87 0.40
CA PRO A 211 9.00 -3.60 1.61
C PRO A 211 10.32 -3.13 2.21
N GLY A 212 11.17 -2.51 1.38
CA GLY A 212 12.41 -1.92 1.86
C GLY A 212 12.19 -0.59 2.57
N THR A 213 11.23 0.23 2.12
CA THR A 213 10.89 1.46 2.82
C THR A 213 10.32 1.15 4.20
N ASP A 214 9.47 0.12 4.33
CA ASP A 214 8.93 -0.34 5.62
C ASP A 214 10.03 -0.61 6.67
N TRP A 215 11.13 -1.25 6.28
CA TRP A 215 12.28 -1.48 7.15
C TRP A 215 12.91 -0.19 7.65
N VAL A 216 13.11 0.77 6.74
CA VAL A 216 13.76 2.05 7.06
C VAL A 216 12.84 2.90 7.92
N GLU A 217 11.58 3.01 7.56
CA GLU A 217 10.56 3.78 8.25
C GLU A 217 10.38 3.29 9.69
N ASP A 218 10.32 1.99 9.86
CA ASP A 218 10.25 1.33 11.15
C ASP A 218 11.43 1.72 12.05
N LEU A 219 12.66 1.74 11.49
CA LEU A 219 13.85 2.14 12.20
C LEU A 219 13.95 3.65 12.43
N VAL A 220 13.53 4.49 11.50
CA VAL A 220 13.50 5.95 11.70
C VAL A 220 12.61 6.29 12.88
N LEU A 221 11.39 5.73 12.94
CA LEU A 221 10.48 5.99 14.05
C LEU A 221 11.08 5.60 15.41
N ARG A 222 11.77 4.46 15.50
CA ARG A 222 12.38 3.95 16.73
C ARG A 222 13.67 4.67 17.13
N GLN A 223 14.49 5.05 16.14
CA GLN A 223 15.82 5.63 16.39
C GLN A 223 15.79 7.14 16.54
N ALA A 224 14.96 7.81 15.74
CA ALA A 224 14.90 9.27 15.67
C ALA A 224 13.66 9.85 16.37
N GLY A 225 12.66 9.02 16.66
CA GLY A 225 11.41 9.40 17.32
C GLY A 225 10.36 10.00 16.40
N PRO A 226 9.12 10.16 16.91
CA PRO A 226 7.98 10.56 16.08
C PRO A 226 8.09 11.99 15.52
N GLU A 227 8.70 12.92 16.26
CA GLU A 227 8.86 14.31 15.80
C GLU A 227 9.79 14.39 14.57
N THR A 228 10.92 13.68 14.60
CA THR A 228 11.84 13.60 13.46
C THR A 228 11.18 12.89 12.28
N TYR A 229 10.39 11.85 12.53
CA TYR A 229 9.62 11.14 11.54
C TYR A 229 8.63 12.06 10.80
N ASP A 230 7.84 12.84 11.56
CA ASP A 230 6.88 13.81 11.02
C ASP A 230 7.56 14.93 10.19
N ASP A 231 8.71 15.40 10.67
CA ASP A 231 9.51 16.38 9.94
C ASP A 231 10.16 15.80 8.68
N TRP A 232 10.51 14.52 8.68
CA TRP A 232 11.02 13.82 7.50
C TRP A 232 9.93 13.66 6.42
N VAL A 233 8.72 13.25 6.80
CA VAL A 233 7.57 13.13 5.90
C VAL A 233 7.24 14.45 5.20
N THR A 234 7.51 15.59 5.82
CA THR A 234 7.25 16.93 5.28
C THR A 234 8.48 17.62 4.69
N ASN A 235 9.59 16.90 4.52
CA ASN A 235 10.86 17.41 3.98
C ASN A 235 11.54 18.50 4.81
N LYS A 236 11.14 18.72 6.06
CA LYS A 236 11.88 19.58 6.99
C LYS A 236 13.18 18.90 7.44
N THR A 237 13.12 17.59 7.72
CA THR A 237 14.29 16.73 7.87
C THR A 237 14.55 16.06 6.51
N LYS A 238 15.79 16.11 6.01
CA LYS A 238 16.16 15.55 4.73
C LYS A 238 16.48 14.06 4.83
N PHE A 239 16.38 13.32 3.72
CA PHE A 239 16.87 11.94 3.66
C PHE A 239 18.36 11.84 3.98
N SER A 240 19.15 12.83 3.57
CA SER A 240 20.58 12.90 3.88
C SER A 240 20.91 13.35 5.29
N ASP A 241 19.92 13.63 6.15
CA ASP A 241 20.14 13.92 7.56
C ASP A 241 20.78 12.71 8.28
N PRO A 242 21.75 12.94 9.19
CA PRO A 242 22.41 11.86 9.92
C PRO A 242 21.46 10.92 10.68
N ALA A 243 20.32 11.42 11.19
CA ALA A 243 19.33 10.60 11.89
C ALA A 243 18.65 9.61 10.94
N ILE A 244 18.27 10.04 9.74
CA ILE A 244 17.67 9.20 8.70
C ILE A 244 18.71 8.22 8.14
N LYS A 245 19.91 8.71 7.81
CA LYS A 245 21.00 7.85 7.35
C LYS A 245 21.31 6.72 8.34
N LYS A 246 21.27 6.99 9.63
CA LYS A 246 21.52 5.97 10.69
C LYS A 246 20.52 4.80 10.57
N ALA A 247 19.26 5.08 10.27
CA ALA A 247 18.27 4.01 10.08
C ALA A 247 18.60 3.16 8.83
N PHE A 248 18.97 3.79 7.70
CA PHE A 248 19.46 3.06 6.53
C PHE A 248 20.68 2.19 6.86
N ASP A 249 21.66 2.74 7.56
CA ASP A 249 22.86 2.00 7.93
C ASP A 249 22.51 0.79 8.83
N SER A 250 21.60 0.95 9.80
CA SER A 250 21.15 -0.13 10.68
C SER A 250 20.40 -1.24 9.90
N VAL A 251 19.51 -0.88 8.98
CA VAL A 251 18.85 -1.84 8.10
C VAL A 251 19.85 -2.53 7.18
N GLY A 252 20.84 -1.79 6.69
CA GLY A 252 21.91 -2.29 5.82
C GLY A 252 22.79 -3.33 6.49
N GLU A 253 22.97 -3.28 7.80
CA GLU A 253 23.69 -4.34 8.54
C GLU A 253 23.06 -5.73 8.34
N ILE A 254 21.75 -5.77 8.09
CA ILE A 254 21.00 -6.99 7.80
C ILE A 254 20.88 -7.20 6.30
N LEU A 255 20.21 -6.28 5.59
CA LEU A 255 19.76 -6.49 4.21
C LEU A 255 20.90 -6.49 3.18
N LEU A 256 22.00 -5.77 3.44
CA LEU A 256 23.17 -5.74 2.54
C LEU A 256 24.24 -6.75 2.91
N ASN A 257 24.04 -7.52 3.99
CA ASN A 257 25.00 -8.51 4.44
C ASN A 257 24.76 -9.87 3.75
N PRO A 258 25.67 -10.33 2.88
CA PRO A 258 25.48 -11.58 2.14
C PRO A 258 25.45 -12.85 3.01
N LYS A 259 25.84 -12.74 4.29
CA LYS A 259 25.72 -13.85 5.24
C LYS A 259 24.36 -13.89 5.93
N TYR A 260 23.60 -12.80 5.88
CA TYR A 260 22.35 -12.65 6.62
C TYR A 260 21.10 -12.78 5.75
N VAL A 261 21.23 -12.56 4.46
CA VAL A 261 20.14 -12.69 3.48
C VAL A 261 20.61 -13.52 2.27
N ASN A 262 19.84 -14.12 1.49
CA ASN A 262 18.40 -14.30 1.36
C ASN A 262 18.09 -15.80 1.46
N ALA A 263 17.80 -16.29 2.65
CA ALA A 263 17.64 -17.73 2.92
C ALA A 263 16.56 -18.38 2.03
N GLY A 264 16.98 -19.32 1.20
CA GLY A 264 16.10 -20.07 0.31
C GLY A 264 15.59 -19.29 -0.92
N LEU A 265 16.00 -18.04 -1.09
CA LEU A 265 15.57 -17.15 -2.19
C LEU A 265 16.73 -16.64 -3.06
N GLY A 266 17.99 -16.80 -2.61
CA GLY A 266 19.16 -16.41 -3.39
C GLY A 266 20.19 -15.61 -2.58
N ASP A 267 20.57 -14.44 -3.07
CA ASP A 267 21.56 -13.54 -2.47
C ASP A 267 20.95 -12.13 -2.24
N VAL A 268 21.78 -11.14 -1.84
CA VAL A 268 21.35 -9.76 -1.64
C VAL A 268 20.60 -9.20 -2.86
N LYS A 269 21.11 -9.44 -4.07
CA LYS A 269 20.48 -8.88 -5.29
C LYS A 269 19.16 -9.56 -5.63
N SER A 270 18.96 -10.80 -5.20
CA SER A 270 17.71 -11.52 -5.40
C SER A 270 16.54 -10.90 -4.64
N ILE A 271 16.79 -10.06 -3.64
CA ILE A 271 15.76 -9.32 -2.91
C ILE A 271 14.87 -8.52 -3.88
N ASN A 272 15.45 -7.85 -4.86
CA ASN A 272 14.69 -7.04 -5.83
C ASN A 272 13.85 -7.88 -6.81
N ALA A 273 14.33 -9.07 -7.16
CA ALA A 273 13.64 -9.95 -8.10
C ALA A 273 12.60 -10.86 -7.41
N THR A 274 12.68 -10.98 -6.10
CA THR A 274 11.78 -11.83 -5.30
C THR A 274 10.49 -11.07 -5.00
N PRO A 275 9.31 -11.56 -5.40
CA PRO A 275 8.04 -11.02 -4.96
C PRO A 275 7.95 -10.98 -3.44
N PHE A 276 7.39 -9.92 -2.87
CA PHE A 276 7.35 -9.72 -1.41
C PHE A 276 6.65 -10.89 -0.67
N GLY A 277 5.64 -11.50 -1.30
CA GLY A 277 4.90 -12.64 -0.74
C GLY A 277 5.67 -13.96 -0.71
N ASP A 278 6.73 -14.11 -1.52
CA ASP A 278 7.47 -15.38 -1.63
C ASP A 278 8.21 -15.76 -0.32
N ALA A 279 8.49 -14.78 0.54
CA ALA A 279 9.05 -15.01 1.86
C ALA A 279 8.13 -15.91 2.72
N ALA A 280 6.81 -15.85 2.54
CA ALA A 280 5.86 -16.69 3.27
C ALA A 280 6.14 -18.19 3.10
N ARG A 281 6.44 -18.62 1.88
CA ARG A 281 6.74 -20.02 1.57
C ARG A 281 8.00 -20.51 2.26
N VAL A 282 9.05 -19.70 2.30
CA VAL A 282 10.34 -20.13 2.88
C VAL A 282 10.39 -19.97 4.40
N VAL A 283 9.63 -19.05 4.96
CA VAL A 283 9.42 -18.94 6.42
C VAL A 283 8.49 -20.08 6.89
N GLY A 284 7.37 -20.28 6.23
CA GLY A 284 6.40 -21.33 6.59
C GLY A 284 6.99 -22.74 6.57
N ASN A 285 7.89 -23.04 5.65
CA ASN A 285 8.57 -24.36 5.60
C ASN A 285 9.87 -24.44 6.42
N GLY A 286 10.24 -23.37 7.14
CA GLY A 286 11.43 -23.32 7.99
C GLY A 286 12.76 -23.20 7.24
N THR A 287 12.76 -22.91 5.94
CA THR A 287 14.00 -22.66 5.18
C THR A 287 14.61 -21.31 5.56
N CYS A 288 13.77 -20.29 5.74
CA CYS A 288 14.14 -18.98 6.20
C CYS A 288 13.75 -18.81 7.67
N PRO A 289 14.69 -18.47 8.56
CA PRO A 289 14.41 -18.26 9.97
C PRO A 289 13.50 -17.09 10.29
N MET A 290 13.71 -15.95 9.63
CA MET A 290 13.00 -14.70 9.92
C MET A 290 12.71 -13.89 8.65
N THR A 291 11.60 -13.17 8.66
CA THR A 291 11.30 -12.10 7.68
C THR A 291 10.61 -10.94 8.36
N HIS A 292 10.84 -9.74 7.88
CA HIS A 292 10.13 -8.53 8.33
C HIS A 292 9.00 -8.24 7.35
N GLN A 293 7.77 -8.15 7.85
CA GLN A 293 6.60 -7.88 7.04
C GLN A 293 5.42 -7.40 7.91
N ALA A 294 4.42 -6.78 7.31
CA ALA A 294 3.24 -6.28 8.01
C ALA A 294 2.30 -7.40 8.49
N SER A 295 1.30 -7.03 9.29
CA SER A 295 0.30 -7.97 9.85
C SER A 295 -0.48 -8.74 8.79
N PHE A 296 -0.72 -8.17 7.60
CA PHE A 296 -1.41 -8.86 6.50
C PHE A 296 -0.66 -10.09 5.98
N PHE A 297 0.62 -10.22 6.30
CA PHE A 297 1.42 -11.37 5.90
C PHE A 297 0.89 -12.72 6.47
N ASP A 298 0.08 -12.67 7.52
CA ASP A 298 -0.70 -13.79 8.04
C ASP A 298 -1.50 -14.49 6.93
N GLY A 299 -2.14 -13.72 6.05
CA GLY A 299 -2.87 -14.24 4.90
C GLY A 299 -1.98 -14.97 3.89
N PHE A 300 -0.75 -14.48 3.65
CA PHE A 300 0.20 -15.14 2.76
C PHE A 300 0.75 -16.44 3.36
N LEU A 301 1.03 -16.46 4.66
CA LEU A 301 1.52 -17.66 5.35
C LEU A 301 0.50 -18.80 5.36
N THR A 302 -0.78 -18.47 5.55
CA THR A 302 -1.87 -19.44 5.65
C THR A 302 -2.41 -19.88 4.28
N ASP A 303 -2.09 -19.15 3.20
CA ASP A 303 -2.52 -19.50 1.83
C ASP A 303 -1.89 -20.83 1.38
N PRO A 304 -2.70 -21.83 0.96
CA PRO A 304 -2.20 -23.09 0.42
C PRO A 304 -1.25 -22.93 -0.78
N LYS A 305 -1.36 -21.85 -1.53
CA LYS A 305 -0.47 -21.55 -2.67
C LYS A 305 0.94 -21.15 -2.21
N ASN A 306 1.08 -20.57 -1.02
CA ASN A 306 2.32 -19.99 -0.53
C ASN A 306 3.06 -20.86 0.52
N GLY A 307 2.39 -21.67 1.27
CA GLY A 307 3.10 -22.46 2.29
C GLY A 307 2.16 -23.23 3.20
N ASN A 308 0.91 -22.83 3.30
CA ASN A 308 -0.10 -23.47 4.15
C ASN A 308 0.40 -23.66 5.58
N ALA A 309 1.13 -22.67 6.10
CA ALA A 309 1.67 -22.68 7.44
C ALA A 309 0.58 -22.36 8.47
N THR A 310 0.71 -22.94 9.66
CA THR A 310 -0.12 -22.53 10.80
C THR A 310 0.53 -21.35 11.50
N VAL A 311 -0.29 -20.35 11.89
CA VAL A 311 0.18 -19.14 12.59
C VAL A 311 -0.33 -19.14 14.03
N GLY A 312 0.60 -19.02 14.96
CA GLY A 312 0.29 -19.03 16.41
C GLY A 312 1.57 -19.15 17.26
N PRO A 313 1.47 -18.87 18.58
CA PRO A 313 2.63 -18.90 19.49
C PRO A 313 3.37 -20.24 19.56
N ASP A 314 2.64 -21.35 19.36
CA ASP A 314 3.16 -22.71 19.38
C ASP A 314 3.02 -23.41 18.01
N ALA A 315 2.77 -22.62 16.93
CA ALA A 315 2.55 -23.12 15.58
C ALA A 315 3.84 -23.09 14.72
N ASP A 316 3.70 -23.25 13.40
CA ASP A 316 4.84 -23.23 12.47
C ASP A 316 5.53 -21.88 12.46
N VAL A 317 4.72 -20.81 12.48
CA VAL A 317 5.17 -19.40 12.42
C VAL A 317 4.45 -18.58 13.48
N TRP A 318 5.18 -17.66 14.08
CA TRP A 318 4.66 -16.59 14.92
C TRP A 318 5.37 -15.28 14.58
N ALA A 319 4.96 -14.18 15.21
CA ALA A 319 5.59 -12.88 14.99
C ALA A 319 5.75 -12.10 16.29
N PHE A 320 6.71 -11.19 16.27
CA PHE A 320 6.88 -10.13 17.27
C PHE A 320 7.14 -8.80 16.56
N ILE A 321 6.79 -7.69 17.20
CA ILE A 321 7.07 -6.36 16.66
C ILE A 321 8.56 -6.09 16.76
N THR A 322 9.14 -5.43 15.74
CA THR A 322 10.53 -4.96 15.76
C THR A 322 10.82 -4.31 17.10
N PRO A 323 11.81 -4.80 17.85
CA PRO A 323 12.06 -4.32 19.18
C PRO A 323 12.57 -2.88 19.20
N PRO A 324 12.35 -2.15 20.29
CA PRO A 324 12.88 -0.81 20.47
C PRO A 324 14.42 -0.81 20.49
N ILE A 325 15.01 0.36 20.27
CA ILE A 325 16.47 0.53 20.34
C ILE A 325 16.97 0.31 21.77
N GLU A 326 16.28 0.86 22.75
CA GLU A 326 16.62 0.76 24.16
C GLU A 326 15.54 0.00 24.94
N ALA A 327 15.97 -0.83 25.88
CA ALA A 327 15.05 -1.56 26.75
C ALA A 327 14.17 -0.60 27.55
N GLY A 328 12.85 -0.86 27.54
CA GLY A 328 11.87 -0.03 28.24
C GLY A 328 11.45 1.25 27.52
N ALA A 329 11.93 1.49 26.31
CA ALA A 329 11.31 2.48 25.44
C ALA A 329 9.86 2.07 25.13
N GLY A 330 8.97 3.05 24.99
CA GLY A 330 7.58 2.82 24.62
C GLY A 330 7.44 2.11 23.29
N GLN A 331 6.32 1.44 23.08
CA GLN A 331 6.04 0.80 21.80
C GLN A 331 5.83 1.85 20.72
N ALA A 332 6.59 1.73 19.63
CA ALA A 332 6.42 2.53 18.43
C ALA A 332 6.18 1.60 17.26
N VAL A 333 5.19 1.89 16.43
CA VAL A 333 4.87 1.09 15.24
C VAL A 333 4.56 1.97 14.06
N THR A 334 5.07 1.59 12.91
CA THR A 334 4.57 2.10 11.64
C THR A 334 3.35 1.28 11.21
N GLY A 335 2.53 1.85 10.38
CA GLY A 335 1.38 1.16 9.82
C GLY A 335 0.95 1.78 8.52
N GLY A 336 0.13 1.04 7.82
CA GLY A 336 -0.49 1.50 6.60
C GLY A 336 -1.98 1.20 6.63
N GLY A 337 -2.63 1.51 5.55
CA GLY A 337 -4.03 1.20 5.35
C GLY A 337 -4.53 1.88 4.11
N GLU A 338 -5.72 1.52 3.73
CA GLU A 338 -6.34 2.05 2.53
C GLU A 338 -7.38 3.10 2.88
N ILE A 339 -7.55 4.05 1.98
CA ILE A 339 -8.57 5.08 2.01
C ILE A 339 -9.45 4.91 0.78
N VAL A 340 -10.75 4.83 0.96
CA VAL A 340 -11.71 4.83 -0.14
C VAL A 340 -12.16 6.26 -0.45
N ALA A 341 -11.89 6.72 -1.67
CA ALA A 341 -12.22 8.06 -2.13
C ALA A 341 -12.92 8.04 -3.50
N ALA A 342 -13.77 9.04 -3.76
CA ALA A 342 -14.65 9.08 -4.90
C ALA A 342 -14.18 10.05 -6.00
N PHE A 343 -14.27 9.62 -7.25
CA PHE A 343 -14.14 10.46 -8.44
C PHE A 343 -15.51 10.87 -9.01
N SER A 344 -16.56 10.10 -8.70
CA SER A 344 -17.95 10.40 -9.02
C SER A 344 -18.73 10.78 -7.75
N ASN A 345 -19.83 11.50 -7.92
CA ASN A 345 -20.73 11.89 -6.83
C ASN A 345 -22.18 11.44 -7.05
N ASP A 346 -22.43 10.48 -7.92
CA ASP A 346 -23.75 9.87 -8.09
C ASP A 346 -24.22 9.13 -6.82
N ALA A 347 -25.50 8.82 -6.76
CA ALA A 347 -26.12 8.26 -5.56
C ALA A 347 -25.65 6.85 -5.20
N ASP A 348 -25.33 6.01 -6.21
CA ASP A 348 -24.85 4.64 -5.98
C ASP A 348 -23.40 4.68 -5.46
N THR A 349 -22.55 5.51 -6.05
CA THR A 349 -21.17 5.75 -5.58
C THR A 349 -21.16 6.23 -4.13
N GLN A 350 -21.98 7.22 -3.77
CA GLN A 350 -22.06 7.71 -2.39
C GLN A 350 -22.52 6.63 -1.41
N LYS A 351 -23.50 5.81 -1.80
CA LYS A 351 -24.02 4.72 -0.99
C LYS A 351 -23.01 3.61 -0.75
N VAL A 352 -22.23 3.24 -1.76
CA VAL A 352 -21.12 2.28 -1.63
C VAL A 352 -20.02 2.85 -0.74
N GLN A 353 -19.64 4.11 -0.92
CA GLN A 353 -18.61 4.75 -0.09
C GLN A 353 -19.06 4.85 1.39
N GLU A 354 -20.33 5.15 1.65
CA GLU A 354 -20.91 5.14 3.01
C GLU A 354 -20.79 3.74 3.63
N TYR A 355 -21.21 2.70 2.91
CA TYR A 355 -21.11 1.32 3.38
C TYR A 355 -19.66 0.93 3.69
N LEU A 356 -18.73 1.17 2.78
CA LEU A 356 -17.32 0.85 2.95
C LEU A 356 -16.68 1.57 4.15
N SER A 357 -17.18 2.76 4.52
CA SER A 357 -16.73 3.51 5.70
C SER A 357 -17.33 3.03 7.03
N SER A 358 -18.26 2.08 6.99
CA SER A 358 -19.06 1.65 8.14
C SER A 358 -18.43 0.52 8.95
N PRO A 359 -18.81 0.37 10.24
CA PRO A 359 -18.45 -0.81 11.03
C PRO A 359 -19.03 -2.12 10.48
N GLU A 360 -20.15 -2.05 9.76
CA GLU A 360 -20.78 -3.22 9.15
C GLU A 360 -19.82 -3.86 8.15
N TRP A 361 -19.30 -3.07 7.22
CA TRP A 361 -18.32 -3.57 6.26
C TRP A 361 -17.02 -4.00 6.94
N ALA A 362 -16.48 -3.20 7.88
CA ALA A 362 -15.23 -3.52 8.57
C ALA A 362 -15.32 -4.91 9.26
N ASN A 363 -16.43 -5.19 9.96
CA ASN A 363 -16.66 -6.49 10.58
C ASN A 363 -16.84 -7.61 9.56
N SER A 364 -17.51 -7.36 8.43
CA SER A 364 -17.65 -8.34 7.34
C SER A 364 -16.30 -8.70 6.73
N ARG A 365 -15.48 -7.69 6.40
CA ARG A 365 -14.18 -7.89 5.76
C ARG A 365 -13.17 -8.58 6.68
N VAL A 366 -13.05 -8.13 7.93
CA VAL A 366 -12.08 -8.70 8.90
C VAL A 366 -12.35 -10.17 9.19
N LYS A 367 -13.61 -10.59 9.25
CA LYS A 367 -13.98 -12.01 9.41
C LYS A 367 -13.44 -12.94 8.32
N LEU A 368 -13.21 -12.41 7.13
CA LEU A 368 -12.67 -13.18 6.01
C LEU A 368 -11.15 -13.40 6.09
N GLY A 369 -10.48 -12.70 7.00
CA GLY A 369 -9.06 -12.84 7.27
C GLY A 369 -8.14 -11.96 6.44
N GLY A 370 -6.85 -11.99 6.79
CA GLY A 370 -5.77 -11.32 6.09
C GLY A 370 -5.65 -9.81 6.33
N VAL A 371 -6.66 -9.15 6.89
CA VAL A 371 -6.66 -7.70 7.15
C VAL A 371 -7.24 -7.37 8.51
N ILE A 372 -6.96 -6.15 8.97
CA ILE A 372 -7.56 -5.54 10.14
C ILE A 372 -8.15 -4.18 9.77
N SER A 373 -8.84 -3.54 10.70
CA SER A 373 -9.34 -2.19 10.55
C SER A 373 -9.16 -1.42 11.86
N ALA A 374 -8.83 -0.14 11.76
CA ALA A 374 -8.82 0.79 12.90
C ALA A 374 -10.20 1.41 13.17
N ASN A 375 -11.26 0.86 12.60
CA ASN A 375 -12.64 1.28 12.84
C ASN A 375 -13.06 0.94 14.29
N ASN A 376 -13.41 1.94 15.07
CA ASN A 376 -13.80 1.79 16.49
C ASN A 376 -15.08 0.93 16.72
N GLY A 377 -15.83 0.64 15.66
CA GLY A 377 -16.98 -0.27 15.69
C GLY A 377 -16.63 -1.71 15.30
N LEU A 378 -15.36 -2.01 15.04
CA LEU A 378 -14.88 -3.37 14.82
C LEU A 378 -14.91 -4.16 16.13
N ASP A 379 -15.46 -5.37 16.11
CA ASP A 379 -15.28 -6.35 17.19
C ASP A 379 -13.95 -7.10 16.97
N PRO A 380 -12.95 -6.95 17.84
CA PRO A 380 -11.65 -7.61 17.69
C PRO A 380 -11.74 -9.14 17.58
N LYS A 381 -12.80 -9.74 18.12
CA LYS A 381 -13.05 -11.18 18.01
C LYS A 381 -13.37 -11.65 16.60
N ASN A 382 -13.63 -10.73 15.67
CA ASN A 382 -13.77 -11.03 14.25
C ASN A 382 -12.43 -11.25 13.55
N ALA A 383 -11.30 -10.92 14.20
CA ALA A 383 -9.97 -11.25 13.67
C ALA A 383 -9.84 -12.75 13.41
N SER A 384 -9.32 -13.12 12.24
CA SER A 384 -9.22 -14.51 11.79
C SER A 384 -8.09 -15.29 12.46
N SER A 385 -7.17 -14.61 13.13
CA SER A 385 -6.02 -15.21 13.81
C SER A 385 -5.62 -14.42 15.06
N PRO A 386 -4.89 -15.07 16.00
CA PRO A 386 -4.39 -14.39 17.20
C PRO A 386 -3.46 -13.21 16.91
N ILE A 387 -2.67 -13.27 15.83
CA ILE A 387 -1.75 -12.16 15.46
C ILE A 387 -2.52 -10.94 14.95
N LEU A 388 -3.62 -11.15 14.24
CA LEU A 388 -4.47 -10.06 13.77
C LEU A 388 -5.27 -9.46 14.92
N GLU A 389 -5.72 -10.27 15.90
CA GLU A 389 -6.32 -9.75 17.14
C GLU A 389 -5.31 -8.91 17.94
N ASP A 390 -4.05 -9.33 18.00
CA ASP A 390 -2.97 -8.59 18.63
C ASP A 390 -2.67 -7.28 17.88
N ALA A 391 -2.62 -7.31 16.56
CA ALA A 391 -2.43 -6.12 15.73
C ALA A 391 -3.56 -5.07 15.93
N ILE A 392 -4.82 -5.50 16.10
CA ILE A 392 -5.92 -4.59 16.43
C ILE A 392 -5.68 -3.94 17.81
N LYS A 393 -5.23 -4.72 18.80
CA LYS A 393 -4.90 -4.16 20.12
C LYS A 393 -3.79 -3.13 20.05
N VAL A 394 -2.74 -3.41 19.27
CA VAL A 394 -1.64 -2.46 19.04
C VAL A 394 -2.13 -1.15 18.45
N LEU A 395 -3.03 -1.19 17.44
CA LEU A 395 -3.58 0.02 16.82
C LEU A 395 -4.52 0.81 17.74
N THR A 396 -5.12 0.17 18.72
CA THR A 396 -6.08 0.79 19.65
C THR A 396 -5.49 1.09 21.02
N ASP A 397 -4.23 0.72 21.27
CA ASP A 397 -3.53 1.01 22.52
C ASP A 397 -3.09 2.49 22.57
N PRO A 398 -3.60 3.28 23.53
CA PRO A 398 -3.24 4.70 23.65
C PRO A 398 -1.78 4.95 24.00
N ASP A 399 -1.07 3.94 24.54
CA ASP A 399 0.35 4.03 24.87
C ASP A 399 1.27 3.68 23.67
N THR A 400 0.72 3.20 22.57
CA THR A 400 1.45 2.94 21.33
C THR A 400 1.63 4.21 20.52
N THR A 401 2.88 4.55 20.21
CA THR A 401 3.19 5.60 19.22
C THR A 401 2.99 5.05 17.83
N PHE A 402 1.89 5.42 17.16
CA PHE A 402 1.60 5.04 15.79
C PHE A 402 2.00 6.13 14.80
N ARG A 403 2.60 5.74 13.65
CA ARG A 403 2.75 6.60 12.47
C ARG A 403 2.41 5.83 11.21
N PHE A 404 1.70 6.50 10.30
CA PHE A 404 1.49 5.97 8.97
C PHE A 404 2.83 5.92 8.21
N ASP A 405 2.97 4.99 7.26
CA ASP A 405 4.17 4.84 6.45
C ASP A 405 4.60 6.17 5.84
N ALA A 406 5.85 6.53 6.03
CA ALA A 406 6.39 7.79 5.54
C ALA A 406 6.31 7.90 4.01
N SER A 407 6.65 6.83 3.30
CA SER A 407 6.58 6.78 1.83
C SER A 407 5.17 7.02 1.31
N ASP A 408 4.15 6.51 2.01
CA ASP A 408 2.75 6.66 1.63
C ASP A 408 2.18 8.06 1.94
N LEU A 409 2.79 8.77 2.91
CA LEU A 409 2.43 10.14 3.25
C LEU A 409 3.15 11.19 2.39
N MET A 410 4.34 10.87 1.87
CA MET A 410 5.12 11.76 1.03
C MET A 410 4.43 12.03 -0.32
N PRO A 411 4.75 13.14 -1.02
CA PRO A 411 4.32 13.31 -2.41
C PRO A 411 4.66 12.09 -3.24
N GLY A 412 3.75 11.64 -4.12
CA GLY A 412 3.92 10.40 -4.89
C GLY A 412 5.25 10.31 -5.67
N VAL A 413 5.74 11.44 -6.21
CA VAL A 413 7.05 11.48 -6.91
C VAL A 413 8.23 11.16 -5.98
N VAL A 414 8.06 11.33 -4.68
CA VAL A 414 9.07 11.01 -3.64
C VAL A 414 8.80 9.63 -3.08
N GLY A 415 7.67 9.42 -2.44
CA GLY A 415 7.38 8.19 -1.70
C GLY A 415 7.34 6.97 -2.62
N THR A 416 6.33 6.89 -3.48
CA THR A 416 6.18 5.78 -4.44
C THR A 416 7.12 5.89 -5.64
N GLY A 417 7.72 7.06 -5.87
CA GLY A 417 8.69 7.30 -6.94
C GLY A 417 10.11 7.05 -6.51
N SER A 418 10.80 8.09 -6.05
CA SER A 418 12.24 8.04 -5.82
C SER A 418 12.65 7.22 -4.60
N PHE A 419 11.81 7.12 -3.56
CA PHE A 419 12.13 6.33 -2.38
C PHE A 419 12.02 4.83 -2.69
N PHE A 420 10.91 4.34 -3.28
CA PHE A 420 10.80 2.95 -3.72
C PHE A 420 11.95 2.58 -4.65
N LYS A 421 12.19 3.40 -5.69
CA LYS A 421 13.31 3.18 -6.59
C LYS A 421 14.66 3.21 -5.87
N GLY A 422 14.84 4.11 -4.91
CA GLY A 422 16.03 4.23 -4.10
C GLY A 422 16.36 2.95 -3.34
N MET A 423 15.34 2.28 -2.78
CA MET A 423 15.52 0.99 -2.10
C MET A 423 15.98 -0.12 -3.06
N VAL A 424 15.42 -0.15 -4.27
CA VAL A 424 15.84 -1.09 -5.32
C VAL A 424 17.30 -0.82 -5.73
N ASP A 425 17.65 0.45 -5.97
CA ASP A 425 19.01 0.85 -6.35
C ASP A 425 20.02 0.55 -5.22
N TRP A 426 19.63 0.75 -3.96
CA TRP A 426 20.43 0.49 -2.77
C TRP A 426 20.82 -0.98 -2.63
N VAL A 427 19.84 -1.87 -2.77
CA VAL A 427 20.08 -3.33 -2.77
C VAL A 427 20.93 -3.77 -3.96
N ASN A 428 20.83 -3.09 -5.11
CA ASN A 428 21.69 -3.31 -6.27
C ASN A 428 23.12 -2.80 -6.10
N GLY A 429 23.42 -2.09 -5.00
CA GLY A 429 24.77 -1.66 -4.63
C GLY A 429 25.06 -0.18 -4.82
N THR A 430 24.03 0.66 -5.04
CA THR A 430 24.20 2.11 -5.00
C THR A 430 24.55 2.54 -3.56
N PRO A 431 25.60 3.33 -3.33
CA PRO A 431 25.97 3.80 -2.01
C PRO A 431 24.81 4.53 -1.30
N THR A 432 24.66 4.30 0.01
CA THR A 432 23.60 4.94 0.81
C THR A 432 23.53 6.44 0.60
N ASP A 433 24.66 7.15 0.70
CA ASP A 433 24.70 8.61 0.55
C ASP A 433 24.21 9.10 -0.83
N ASP A 434 24.41 8.32 -1.89
CA ASP A 434 23.96 8.66 -3.24
C ASP A 434 22.46 8.42 -3.41
N VAL A 435 21.94 7.34 -2.79
CA VAL A 435 20.49 7.07 -2.73
C VAL A 435 19.78 8.21 -2.01
N LEU A 436 20.23 8.56 -0.80
CA LEU A 436 19.61 9.60 0.02
C LEU A 436 19.59 10.95 -0.68
N LYS A 437 20.72 11.36 -1.32
CA LYS A 437 20.79 12.60 -2.11
C LYS A 437 19.86 12.59 -3.32
N THR A 438 19.70 11.44 -3.96
CA THR A 438 18.80 11.30 -5.13
C THR A 438 17.35 11.50 -4.70
N ILE A 439 16.96 10.93 -3.55
CA ILE A 439 15.61 11.11 -3.00
C ILE A 439 15.41 12.58 -2.59
N ASP A 440 16.35 13.19 -1.89
CA ASP A 440 16.29 14.62 -1.53
C ASP A 440 16.08 15.54 -2.73
N ALA A 441 16.72 15.22 -3.87
CA ALA A 441 16.62 16.02 -5.08
C ALA A 441 15.28 15.87 -5.83
N SER A 442 14.46 14.88 -5.48
CA SER A 442 13.19 14.58 -6.14
C SER A 442 11.99 15.35 -5.58
N TRP A 443 12.16 16.01 -4.45
CA TRP A 443 11.08 16.76 -3.83
C TRP A 443 10.58 17.88 -4.71
N PRO A 444 9.25 18.07 -4.85
CA PRO A 444 8.70 19.19 -5.61
C PRO A 444 9.25 20.53 -5.11
N SER A 445 9.53 21.43 -6.03
CA SER A 445 9.83 22.83 -5.69
C SER A 445 8.54 23.48 -5.17
N ASN A 446 8.60 24.06 -3.97
CA ASN A 446 7.53 24.89 -3.42
C ASN A 446 7.33 26.16 -4.27
#